data_470dd17d483d2913ecd1563d311b7444
#
_entry.id   470dd17d483d2913ecd1563d311b7444
#
_cell.length_a   1.000
_cell.length_b   1.000
_cell.length_c   1.000
_cell.angle_alpha   90.00
_cell.angle_beta   90.00
_cell.angle_gamma   90.00
#
_symmetry.space_group_name_H-M   'P 1'
#
loop_
_entity.id
_entity.type
_entity.pdbx_description
1 polymer ?
#
loop_
_entity_poly.entity_id
_entity_poly.type
_entity_poly.pdbx_seq_one_letter_code
_entity_poly.pdbx_strand_id
1 'polypeptide(L)'
;MQTLLFEMQPKAGHEDHYFAHAAKLKPLVLAQPGLLFLDRFQSMSREGLILSHSRWLDEAAIASWRANGTHYQTQVAGRTKHFSDYRIRIGTAVLSLDEQDTVSRHDNQGSYREEGEKQPRYHAIIASQDAPHDGKGESFKSVNIEGAYLHIQDCRTLEDGEALLANLKDNEAVQYAYVSLTSRDYGMFEREEAPQYMPDVKQ
;
A
#
# COMPACT_ATOMS: atom_id res chain seq x y z
N MET A 1 -12.41 -3.52 -4.69
CA MET A 1 -11.02 -3.94 -4.42
C MET A 1 -10.44 -3.01 -3.36
N GLN A 2 -9.80 -3.59 -2.33
CA GLN A 2 -9.07 -2.84 -1.32
C GLN A 2 -7.58 -2.82 -1.66
N THR A 3 -6.90 -1.72 -1.35
CA THR A 3 -5.44 -1.62 -1.43
C THR A 3 -4.86 -1.43 -0.03
N LEU A 4 -3.71 -2.03 0.21
CA LEU A 4 -2.93 -1.85 1.42
C LEU A 4 -1.50 -1.50 1.02
N LEU A 5 -1.05 -0.35 1.51
CA LEU A 5 0.31 0.15 1.39
C LEU A 5 0.94 0.12 2.78
N PHE A 6 1.95 -0.71 2.97
CA PHE A 6 2.71 -0.80 4.20
C PHE A 6 4.14 -0.34 3.92
N GLU A 7 4.43 0.89 4.28
CA GLU A 7 5.77 1.45 4.28
C GLU A 7 6.46 1.13 5.59
N MET A 8 7.68 0.67 5.55
CA MET A 8 8.45 0.35 6.75
C MET A 8 9.90 0.76 6.60
N GLN A 9 10.45 1.31 7.68
CA GLN A 9 11.85 1.65 7.82
C GLN A 9 12.50 0.69 8.82
N PRO A 10 13.27 -0.30 8.38
CA PRO A 10 14.06 -1.13 9.28
C PRO A 10 15.05 -0.30 10.09
N LYS A 11 15.35 -0.72 11.30
CA LYS A 11 16.51 -0.20 12.04
C LYS A 11 17.80 -0.63 11.34
N ALA A 12 18.85 0.17 11.43
CA ALA A 12 20.15 -0.16 10.85
C ALA A 12 20.61 -1.56 11.30
N GLY A 13 20.96 -2.42 10.35
CA GLY A 13 21.35 -3.81 10.57
C GLY A 13 20.21 -4.79 10.82
N HIS A 14 18.94 -4.35 10.66
CA HIS A 14 17.76 -5.21 10.80
C HIS A 14 17.05 -5.54 9.48
N GLU A 15 17.63 -5.15 8.34
CA GLU A 15 17.05 -5.35 7.01
C GLU A 15 16.86 -6.84 6.71
N ASP A 16 17.88 -7.67 7.00
CA ASP A 16 17.84 -9.12 6.80
C ASP A 16 16.76 -9.80 7.66
N HIS A 17 16.51 -9.29 8.88
CA HIS A 17 15.43 -9.79 9.73
C HIS A 17 14.05 -9.56 9.10
N TYR A 18 13.84 -8.39 8.48
CA TYR A 18 12.60 -8.13 7.76
C TYR A 18 12.41 -9.13 6.62
N PHE A 19 13.40 -9.33 5.77
CA PHE A 19 13.30 -10.26 4.64
C PHE A 19 13.12 -11.72 5.09
N ALA A 20 13.77 -12.13 6.17
CA ALA A 20 13.59 -13.46 6.76
C ALA A 20 12.16 -13.68 7.29
N HIS A 21 11.58 -12.69 7.98
CA HIS A 21 10.19 -12.72 8.42
C HIS A 21 9.21 -12.71 7.24
N ALA A 22 9.49 -11.89 6.24
CA ALA A 22 8.69 -11.82 5.02
C ALA A 22 8.67 -13.15 4.25
N ALA A 23 9.82 -13.84 4.18
CA ALA A 23 9.92 -15.17 3.55
C ALA A 23 9.07 -16.23 4.31
N LYS A 24 9.09 -16.21 5.64
CA LYS A 24 8.26 -17.11 6.47
C LYS A 24 6.76 -16.83 6.30
N LEU A 25 6.36 -15.57 6.16
CA LEU A 25 4.96 -15.19 5.99
C LEU A 25 4.45 -15.39 4.55
N LYS A 26 5.34 -15.42 3.56
CA LYS A 26 4.97 -15.51 2.14
C LYS A 26 4.00 -16.66 1.83
N PRO A 27 4.25 -17.93 2.22
CA PRO A 27 3.30 -19.01 1.95
C PRO A 27 1.95 -18.81 2.65
N LEU A 28 1.93 -18.22 3.83
CA LEU A 28 0.70 -18.00 4.61
C LEU A 28 -0.16 -16.88 3.96
N VAL A 29 0.46 -15.79 3.53
CA VAL A 29 -0.27 -14.69 2.89
C VAL A 29 -0.75 -15.07 1.50
N LEU A 30 0.03 -15.84 0.73
CA LEU A 30 -0.38 -16.31 -0.59
C LEU A 30 -1.55 -17.31 -0.52
N ALA A 31 -1.69 -18.04 0.59
CA ALA A 31 -2.82 -18.92 0.83
C ALA A 31 -4.04 -18.19 1.43
N GLN A 32 -3.93 -16.89 1.72
CA GLN A 32 -5.00 -16.14 2.36
C GLN A 32 -6.14 -15.88 1.36
N PRO A 33 -7.38 -16.29 1.65
CA PRO A 33 -8.53 -15.98 0.80
C PRO A 33 -8.69 -14.48 0.59
N GLY A 34 -8.95 -14.08 -0.65
CA GLY A 34 -9.16 -12.68 -1.01
C GLY A 34 -7.90 -11.88 -1.29
N LEU A 35 -6.69 -12.44 -1.16
CA LEU A 35 -5.48 -11.80 -1.69
C LEU A 35 -5.51 -11.84 -3.22
N LEU A 36 -5.38 -10.68 -3.86
CA LEU A 36 -5.36 -10.53 -5.32
C LEU A 36 -3.96 -10.26 -5.86
N PHE A 37 -3.14 -9.57 -5.08
CA PHE A 37 -1.78 -9.18 -5.47
C PHE A 37 -0.94 -8.88 -4.23
N LEU A 38 0.35 -9.19 -4.30
CA LEU A 38 1.35 -8.80 -3.30
C LEU A 38 2.71 -8.66 -3.97
N ASP A 39 3.34 -7.51 -3.80
CA ASP A 39 4.74 -7.32 -4.12
C ASP A 39 5.42 -6.35 -3.13
N ARG A 40 6.76 -6.35 -3.16
CA ARG A 40 7.60 -5.48 -2.34
C ARG A 40 8.47 -4.62 -3.22
N PHE A 41 8.61 -3.38 -2.78
CA PHE A 41 9.32 -2.34 -3.50
C PHE A 41 10.26 -1.62 -2.55
N GLN A 42 11.35 -1.11 -3.08
CA GLN A 42 12.28 -0.25 -2.39
C GLN A 42 12.07 1.19 -2.86
N SER A 43 12.00 2.13 -1.92
CA SER A 43 11.90 3.55 -2.25
C SER A 43 13.13 4.01 -3.03
N MET A 44 12.91 4.82 -4.06
CA MET A 44 13.97 5.40 -4.88
C MET A 44 14.50 6.72 -4.30
N SER A 45 13.80 7.31 -3.33
CA SER A 45 14.15 8.60 -2.72
C SER A 45 14.48 8.52 -1.23
N ARG A 46 13.94 7.51 -0.52
CA ARG A 46 14.17 7.28 0.92
C ARG A 46 15.01 6.02 1.13
N GLU A 47 16.27 6.19 1.53
CA GLU A 47 17.21 5.08 1.74
C GLU A 47 16.69 4.08 2.76
N GLY A 48 16.75 2.78 2.44
CA GLY A 48 16.35 1.68 3.30
C GLY A 48 14.84 1.52 3.51
N LEU A 49 14.00 2.43 2.99
CA LEU A 49 12.56 2.29 3.11
C LEU A 49 12.01 1.26 2.13
N ILE A 50 11.21 0.34 2.66
CA ILE A 50 10.56 -0.73 1.92
C ILE A 50 9.04 -0.50 1.94
N LEU A 51 8.40 -0.66 0.79
CA LEU A 51 6.96 -0.67 0.63
C LEU A 51 6.51 -2.10 0.32
N SER A 52 5.58 -2.63 1.11
CA SER A 52 4.76 -3.80 0.73
C SER A 52 3.43 -3.30 0.20
N HIS A 53 3.17 -3.53 -1.07
CA HIS A 53 1.90 -3.22 -1.72
C HIS A 53 1.11 -4.51 -1.92
N SER A 54 -0.14 -4.53 -1.45
CA SER A 54 -1.05 -5.65 -1.66
C SER A 54 -2.45 -5.16 -2.04
N ARG A 55 -3.12 -5.97 -2.86
CA ARG A 55 -4.52 -5.75 -3.26
C ARG A 55 -5.36 -6.92 -2.77
N TRP A 56 -6.55 -6.60 -2.31
CA TRP A 56 -7.46 -7.53 -1.64
C TRP A 56 -8.87 -7.41 -2.20
N LEU A 57 -9.60 -8.49 -2.14
CA LEU A 57 -10.99 -8.52 -2.58
C LEU A 57 -11.83 -7.50 -1.80
N ASP A 58 -11.71 -7.54 -0.47
CA ASP A 58 -12.49 -6.72 0.46
C ASP A 58 -11.75 -6.48 1.79
N GLU A 59 -12.37 -5.69 2.66
CA GLU A 59 -11.85 -5.38 4.00
C GLU A 59 -11.85 -6.61 4.93
N ALA A 60 -12.78 -7.55 4.76
CA ALA A 60 -12.85 -8.75 5.58
C ALA A 60 -11.62 -9.64 5.35
N ALA A 61 -11.13 -9.73 4.12
CA ALA A 61 -9.90 -10.45 3.78
C ALA A 61 -8.67 -9.81 4.46
N ILE A 62 -8.57 -8.48 4.47
CA ILE A 62 -7.50 -7.75 5.19
C ILE A 62 -7.60 -8.01 6.70
N ALA A 63 -8.81 -7.93 7.27
CA ALA A 63 -9.04 -8.17 8.69
C ALA A 63 -8.66 -9.60 9.10
N SER A 64 -9.03 -10.59 8.29
CA SER A 64 -8.66 -11.99 8.48
C SER A 64 -7.14 -12.19 8.46
N TRP A 65 -6.44 -11.60 7.50
CA TRP A 65 -4.98 -11.64 7.44
C TRP A 65 -4.33 -10.97 8.66
N ARG A 66 -4.83 -9.81 9.05
CA ARG A 66 -4.35 -9.09 10.24
C ARG A 66 -4.49 -9.93 11.52
N ALA A 67 -5.58 -10.70 11.66
CA ALA A 67 -5.87 -11.55 12.79
C ALA A 67 -5.10 -12.89 12.79
N ASN A 68 -4.39 -13.23 11.69
CA ASN A 68 -3.57 -14.43 11.63
C ASN A 68 -2.50 -14.40 12.73
N GLY A 69 -2.46 -15.42 13.60
CA GLY A 69 -1.62 -15.43 14.78
C GLY A 69 -0.12 -15.31 14.49
N THR A 70 0.38 -15.98 13.44
CA THR A 70 1.79 -15.88 13.04
C THR A 70 2.10 -14.49 12.51
N HIS A 71 1.18 -13.91 11.72
CA HIS A 71 1.32 -12.54 11.22
C HIS A 71 1.30 -11.54 12.38
N TYR A 72 0.37 -11.68 13.34
CA TYR A 72 0.31 -10.81 14.51
C TYR A 72 1.62 -10.82 15.33
N GLN A 73 2.20 -11.98 15.57
CA GLN A 73 3.50 -12.08 16.25
C GLN A 73 4.61 -11.35 15.50
N THR A 74 4.60 -11.44 14.16
CA THR A 74 5.57 -10.72 13.32
C THR A 74 5.33 -9.22 13.35
N GLN A 75 4.07 -8.76 13.37
CA GLN A 75 3.73 -7.33 13.51
C GLN A 75 4.25 -6.78 14.85
N VAL A 76 4.05 -7.51 15.96
CA VAL A 76 4.58 -7.10 17.28
C VAL A 76 6.10 -7.05 17.27
N ALA A 77 6.77 -8.08 16.71
CA ALA A 77 8.23 -8.09 16.61
C ALA A 77 8.77 -6.95 15.75
N GLY A 78 8.16 -6.70 14.59
CA GLY A 78 8.48 -5.56 13.72
C GLY A 78 8.43 -4.25 14.49
N ARG A 79 7.29 -3.98 15.14
CA ARG A 79 7.05 -2.76 15.90
C ARG A 79 8.02 -2.58 17.06
N THR A 80 8.27 -3.61 17.86
CA THR A 80 9.02 -3.47 19.11
C THR A 80 10.52 -3.63 18.94
N LYS A 81 10.99 -4.32 17.89
CA LYS A 81 12.39 -4.72 17.76
C LYS A 81 13.04 -4.25 16.46
N HIS A 82 12.34 -4.34 15.32
CA HIS A 82 13.00 -4.33 14.02
C HIS A 82 12.80 -3.04 13.23
N PHE A 83 11.71 -2.29 13.44
CA PHE A 83 11.45 -1.06 12.71
C PHE A 83 11.80 0.17 13.56
N SER A 84 12.35 1.19 12.90
CA SER A 84 12.45 2.55 13.44
C SER A 84 11.16 3.32 13.21
N ASP A 85 10.47 3.06 12.10
CA ASP A 85 9.18 3.64 11.77
C ASP A 85 8.41 2.77 10.77
N TYR A 86 7.10 2.99 10.68
CA TYR A 86 6.24 2.47 9.61
C TYR A 86 4.97 3.30 9.44
N ARG A 87 4.39 3.23 8.25
CA ARG A 87 3.07 3.79 7.92
C ARG A 87 2.25 2.76 7.16
N ILE A 88 0.96 2.67 7.49
CA ILE A 88 0.00 1.79 6.84
C ILE A 88 -1.15 2.64 6.31
N ARG A 89 -1.39 2.54 5.00
CA ARG A 89 -2.55 3.14 4.34
C ARG A 89 -3.43 2.02 3.77
N ILE A 90 -4.71 2.07 4.10
CA ILE A 90 -5.72 1.14 3.57
C ILE A 90 -6.78 1.99 2.89
N GLY A 91 -7.20 1.58 1.71
CA GLY A 91 -8.22 2.30 0.97
C GLY A 91 -8.92 1.44 -0.08
N THR A 92 -9.98 2.00 -0.65
CA THR A 92 -10.78 1.37 -1.70
C THR A 92 -10.44 1.99 -3.04
N ALA A 93 -10.19 1.19 -4.07
CA ALA A 93 -10.07 1.69 -5.44
C ALA A 93 -11.43 2.26 -5.87
N VAL A 94 -11.43 3.56 -6.21
CA VAL A 94 -12.63 4.31 -6.62
C VAL A 94 -12.59 4.70 -8.11
N LEU A 95 -11.38 4.75 -8.70
CA LEU A 95 -11.16 4.87 -10.13
C LEU A 95 -10.13 3.82 -10.56
N SER A 96 -10.24 3.33 -11.78
CA SER A 96 -9.18 2.54 -12.42
C SER A 96 -9.08 2.85 -13.91
N LEU A 97 -7.87 2.74 -14.44
CA LEU A 97 -7.61 2.68 -15.87
C LEU A 97 -7.64 1.20 -16.26
N ASP A 98 -8.53 0.84 -17.18
CA ASP A 98 -8.65 -0.54 -17.67
C ASP A 98 -7.75 -0.80 -18.90
N GLU A 99 -7.73 -2.04 -19.36
CA GLU A 99 -6.94 -2.46 -20.53
C GLU A 99 -7.39 -1.82 -21.87
N GLN A 100 -8.54 -1.17 -21.89
CA GLN A 100 -9.07 -0.43 -23.03
C GLN A 100 -8.83 1.07 -22.91
N ASP A 101 -7.91 1.50 -22.03
CA ASP A 101 -7.62 2.91 -21.75
C ASP A 101 -8.83 3.74 -21.31
N THR A 102 -9.80 3.07 -20.66
CA THR A 102 -11.00 3.72 -20.15
C THR A 102 -10.87 3.95 -18.64
N VAL A 103 -11.08 5.18 -18.18
CA VAL A 103 -11.16 5.48 -16.76
C VAL A 103 -12.55 5.11 -16.25
N SER A 104 -12.61 4.08 -15.41
CA SER A 104 -13.84 3.58 -14.81
C SER A 104 -13.98 4.05 -13.36
N ARG A 105 -15.19 4.49 -12.97
CA ARG A 105 -15.54 4.78 -11.57
C ARG A 105 -16.13 3.53 -10.93
N HIS A 106 -15.72 3.28 -9.69
CA HIS A 106 -16.22 2.15 -8.90
C HIS A 106 -17.06 2.66 -7.73
N ASP A 107 -18.12 1.91 -7.45
CA ASP A 107 -18.90 2.13 -6.23
C ASP A 107 -18.02 1.87 -5.00
N ASN A 108 -18.09 2.80 -4.04
CA ASN A 108 -17.26 2.80 -2.80
C ASN A 108 -17.91 1.95 -1.69
N GLN A 109 -18.90 1.10 -2.02
CA GLN A 109 -19.55 0.22 -1.06
C GLN A 109 -18.54 -0.69 -0.36
N GLY A 110 -18.56 -0.65 0.97
CA GLY A 110 -17.69 -1.45 1.82
C GLY A 110 -16.36 -0.81 2.20
N SER A 111 -16.09 0.43 1.83
CA SER A 111 -14.99 1.16 2.43
C SER A 111 -15.35 1.56 3.85
N TYR A 112 -14.60 1.01 4.82
CA TYR A 112 -14.69 1.46 6.20
C TYR A 112 -14.14 2.89 6.27
N ARG A 113 -15.05 3.85 6.47
CA ARG A 113 -14.72 5.20 6.96
C ARG A 113 -15.55 5.39 8.21
N GLU A 114 -14.90 5.77 9.31
CA GLU A 114 -15.68 6.36 10.40
C GLU A 114 -16.39 7.58 9.84
N GLU A 115 -17.71 7.62 9.99
CA GLU A 115 -18.52 8.80 9.66
C GLU A 115 -18.03 9.93 10.56
N GLY A 116 -17.31 10.88 10.01
CA GLY A 116 -16.79 12.05 10.73
C GLY A 116 -15.82 12.83 9.84
N GLU A 117 -16.09 14.04 9.64
CA GLU A 117 -15.42 15.28 9.23
C GLU A 117 -14.01 15.28 8.60
N LYS A 118 -13.34 14.15 8.41
CA LYS A 118 -12.01 14.12 7.76
C LYS A 118 -12.17 14.29 6.25
N GLN A 119 -11.41 15.21 5.68
CA GLN A 119 -11.34 15.40 4.23
C GLN A 119 -10.95 14.07 3.55
N PRO A 120 -11.57 13.75 2.40
CA PRO A 120 -11.18 12.58 1.61
C PRO A 120 -9.69 12.64 1.25
N ARG A 121 -8.99 11.52 1.38
CA ARG A 121 -7.59 11.37 0.99
C ARG A 121 -7.51 10.41 -0.18
N TYR A 122 -7.08 10.90 -1.34
CA TYR A 122 -6.95 10.12 -2.55
C TYR A 122 -5.49 9.90 -2.89
N HIS A 123 -5.16 8.67 -3.30
CA HIS A 123 -3.81 8.31 -3.77
C HIS A 123 -3.94 7.60 -5.10
N ALA A 124 -3.28 8.12 -6.13
CA ALA A 124 -3.08 7.40 -7.37
C ALA A 124 -1.93 6.39 -7.17
N ILE A 125 -2.15 5.15 -7.58
CA ILE A 125 -1.19 4.06 -7.56
C ILE A 125 -1.00 3.61 -9.00
N ILE A 126 0.23 3.73 -9.52
CA ILE A 126 0.57 3.48 -10.91
C ILE A 126 1.70 2.46 -10.94
N ALA A 127 1.46 1.31 -11.57
CA ALA A 127 2.51 0.33 -11.84
C ALA A 127 2.98 0.46 -13.28
N SER A 128 4.29 0.51 -13.48
CA SER A 128 4.91 0.70 -14.79
C SER A 128 6.16 -0.16 -14.97
N GLN A 129 6.58 -0.34 -16.22
CA GLN A 129 7.86 -0.97 -16.58
C GLN A 129 8.99 0.05 -16.69
N ASP A 130 8.69 1.33 -16.77
CA ASP A 130 9.68 2.41 -16.79
C ASP A 130 9.74 3.11 -15.44
N ALA A 131 10.95 3.58 -15.10
CA ALA A 131 11.12 4.43 -13.92
C ALA A 131 10.25 5.69 -14.09
N PRO A 132 9.46 6.02 -13.08
CA PRO A 132 8.45 7.06 -13.22
C PRO A 132 9.05 8.45 -13.12
N HIS A 133 8.52 9.27 -13.79
CA HIS A 133 7.71 10.48 -13.81
C HIS A 133 8.28 11.70 -13.09
N ASP A 134 8.13 12.78 -13.68
CA ASP A 134 8.07 14.24 -13.48
C ASP A 134 8.14 14.84 -12.06
N GLY A 135 8.56 14.07 -11.04
CA GLY A 135 8.86 14.59 -9.70
C GLY A 135 7.65 14.82 -8.78
N LYS A 136 6.44 14.41 -9.16
CA LYS A 136 5.28 14.42 -8.27
C LYS A 136 5.07 13.04 -7.65
N GLY A 137 4.98 12.98 -6.31
CA GLY A 137 4.80 11.72 -5.59
C GLY A 137 6.09 10.96 -5.33
N GLU A 138 5.98 9.68 -5.02
CA GLU A 138 7.09 8.83 -4.67
C GLU A 138 7.14 7.58 -5.55
N SER A 139 8.35 7.22 -5.95
CA SER A 139 8.62 6.08 -6.81
C SER A 139 9.37 4.98 -6.08
N PHE A 140 9.00 3.76 -6.40
CA PHE A 140 9.51 2.55 -5.79
C PHE A 140 9.88 1.53 -6.87
N LYS A 141 11.02 0.86 -6.70
CA LYS A 141 11.46 -0.23 -7.58
C LYS A 141 11.11 -1.58 -6.98
N SER A 142 10.54 -2.50 -7.75
CA SER A 142 10.26 -3.85 -7.27
C SER A 142 11.52 -4.57 -6.84
N VAL A 143 11.45 -5.28 -5.70
CA VAL A 143 12.52 -6.13 -5.17
C VAL A 143 12.54 -7.50 -5.87
N ASN A 144 11.39 -7.92 -6.42
CA ASN A 144 11.20 -9.26 -6.95
C ASN A 144 11.17 -9.31 -8.48
N ILE A 145 10.80 -8.20 -9.14
CA ILE A 145 10.58 -8.14 -10.59
C ILE A 145 11.48 -7.05 -11.17
N GLU A 146 12.44 -7.46 -11.98
CA GLU A 146 13.33 -6.51 -12.67
C GLU A 146 12.54 -5.64 -13.65
N GLY A 147 12.84 -4.34 -13.67
CA GLY A 147 12.17 -3.36 -14.54
C GLY A 147 10.75 -2.98 -14.11
N ALA A 148 10.26 -3.50 -12.97
CA ALA A 148 8.95 -3.11 -12.46
C ALA A 148 9.04 -2.01 -11.39
N TYR A 149 8.17 -1.01 -11.53
CA TYR A 149 8.09 0.15 -10.64
C TYR A 149 6.66 0.38 -10.15
N LEU A 150 6.54 1.00 -8.99
CA LEU A 150 5.29 1.51 -8.46
C LEU A 150 5.47 3.00 -8.16
N HIS A 151 4.52 3.81 -8.60
CA HIS A 151 4.49 5.24 -8.29
C HIS A 151 3.22 5.55 -7.49
N ILE A 152 3.37 6.33 -6.42
CA ILE A 152 2.27 6.76 -5.55
C ILE A 152 2.26 8.28 -5.53
N GLN A 153 1.13 8.85 -5.92
CA GLN A 153 0.92 10.30 -5.95
C GLN A 153 -0.35 10.68 -5.19
N ASP A 154 -0.24 11.67 -4.30
CA ASP A 154 -1.40 12.25 -3.63
C ASP A 154 -2.24 13.06 -4.62
N CYS A 155 -3.55 12.85 -4.60
CA CYS A 155 -4.52 13.63 -5.33
C CYS A 155 -5.38 14.42 -4.33
N ARG A 156 -5.53 15.72 -4.55
CA ARG A 156 -6.31 16.58 -3.64
C ARG A 156 -7.80 16.31 -3.76
N THR A 157 -8.25 15.96 -4.96
CA THR A 157 -9.65 15.65 -5.27
C THR A 157 -9.74 14.38 -6.10
N LEU A 158 -10.95 13.83 -6.25
CA LEU A 158 -11.20 12.70 -7.14
C LEU A 158 -10.97 13.09 -8.61
N GLU A 159 -11.32 14.32 -8.97
CA GLU A 159 -11.14 14.88 -10.31
C GLU A 159 -9.65 15.00 -10.67
N ASP A 160 -8.78 15.40 -9.71
CA ASP A 160 -7.32 15.38 -9.92
C ASP A 160 -6.84 13.96 -10.27
N GLY A 161 -7.38 12.95 -9.56
CA GLY A 161 -7.08 11.54 -9.80
C GLY A 161 -7.58 11.06 -11.16
N GLU A 162 -8.79 11.45 -11.56
CA GLU A 162 -9.37 11.11 -12.87
C GLU A 162 -8.55 11.73 -14.02
N ALA A 163 -8.17 12.99 -13.88
CA ALA A 163 -7.32 13.67 -14.85
C ALA A 163 -5.94 13.01 -14.96
N LEU A 164 -5.36 12.59 -13.83
CA LEU A 164 -4.10 11.88 -13.81
C LEU A 164 -4.21 10.54 -14.56
N LEU A 165 -5.22 9.72 -14.28
CA LEU A 165 -5.44 8.46 -14.99
C LEU A 165 -5.67 8.68 -16.49
N ALA A 166 -6.42 9.73 -16.86
CA ALA A 166 -6.65 10.07 -18.26
C ALA A 166 -5.36 10.41 -19.01
N ASN A 167 -4.38 11.02 -18.35
CA ASN A 167 -3.08 11.35 -18.94
C ASN A 167 -2.15 10.11 -19.07
N LEU A 168 -2.50 8.98 -18.45
CA LEU A 168 -1.76 7.73 -18.58
C LEU A 168 -2.26 6.83 -19.71
N LYS A 169 -3.35 7.22 -20.37
CA LYS A 169 -3.85 6.50 -21.54
C LYS A 169 -2.77 6.45 -22.62
N ASP A 170 -2.80 5.39 -23.41
CA ASP A 170 -1.84 5.15 -24.49
C ASP A 170 -0.36 5.04 -24.01
N ASN A 171 -0.10 4.99 -22.71
CA ASN A 171 1.24 4.76 -22.18
C ASN A 171 1.52 3.28 -22.00
N GLU A 172 2.17 2.68 -23.01
CA GLU A 172 2.49 1.24 -23.03
C GLU A 172 3.35 0.75 -21.84
N ALA A 173 4.05 1.66 -21.16
CA ALA A 173 4.82 1.31 -19.97
C ALA A 173 3.92 1.09 -18.74
N VAL A 174 2.70 1.62 -18.70
CA VAL A 174 1.77 1.48 -17.59
C VAL A 174 1.09 0.13 -17.63
N GLN A 175 1.30 -0.68 -16.59
CA GLN A 175 0.70 -2.00 -16.45
C GLN A 175 -0.70 -1.95 -15.84
N TYR A 176 -0.88 -1.09 -14.85
CA TYR A 176 -2.17 -0.76 -14.25
C TYR A 176 -2.07 0.58 -13.51
N ALA A 177 -3.17 1.27 -13.43
CA ALA A 177 -3.29 2.46 -12.60
C ALA A 177 -4.68 2.55 -11.97
N TYR A 178 -4.75 3.05 -10.74
CA TYR A 178 -6.01 3.31 -10.06
C TYR A 178 -5.87 4.39 -8.99
N VAL A 179 -7.00 4.99 -8.61
CA VAL A 179 -7.08 5.91 -7.48
C VAL A 179 -7.75 5.22 -6.30
N SER A 180 -7.09 5.27 -5.16
CA SER A 180 -7.59 4.73 -3.89
C SER A 180 -8.11 5.86 -3.00
N LEU A 181 -9.34 5.73 -2.50
CA LEU A 181 -9.85 6.52 -1.39
C LEU A 181 -9.40 5.87 -0.07
N THR A 182 -8.54 6.56 0.66
CA THR A 182 -7.99 6.05 1.92
C THR A 182 -9.04 6.05 3.03
N SER A 183 -9.29 4.89 3.59
CA SER A 183 -10.17 4.68 4.74
C SER A 183 -9.42 4.80 6.07
N ARG A 184 -8.16 4.36 6.12
CA ARG A 184 -7.29 4.42 7.30
C ARG A 184 -5.86 4.74 6.91
N ASP A 185 -5.23 5.60 7.71
CA ASP A 185 -3.84 5.99 7.57
C ASP A 185 -3.23 6.13 8.97
N TYR A 186 -2.34 5.23 9.34
CA TYR A 186 -1.74 5.22 10.68
C TYR A 186 -0.30 4.74 10.63
N GLY A 187 0.47 5.24 11.57
CA GLY A 187 1.89 4.95 11.69
C GLY A 187 2.27 4.16 12.93
N MET A 188 3.57 4.10 13.17
CA MET A 188 4.13 3.48 14.37
C MET A 188 3.75 4.29 15.60
N PHE A 189 3.70 5.60 15.50
CA PHE A 189 3.44 6.52 16.58
C PHE A 189 2.04 7.15 16.49
N GLU A 190 1.56 7.50 15.32
CA GLU A 190 0.23 8.04 15.04
C GLU A 190 -0.77 6.87 14.86
N ARG A 191 -1.47 6.51 15.94
CA ARG A 191 -2.28 5.31 16.02
C ARG A 191 -3.80 5.54 16.04
N GLU A 192 -4.26 6.75 15.85
CA GLU A 192 -5.68 7.11 15.98
C GLU A 192 -6.60 6.30 15.06
N GLU A 193 -6.14 6.02 13.82
CA GLU A 193 -6.90 5.22 12.84
C GLU A 193 -6.53 3.73 12.84
N ALA A 194 -5.70 3.28 13.79
CA ALA A 194 -5.28 1.88 13.84
C ALA A 194 -6.42 0.99 14.35
N PRO A 195 -6.75 -0.10 13.63
CA PRO A 195 -7.90 -0.94 13.95
C PRO A 195 -7.64 -1.91 15.11
N GLN A 196 -6.43 -1.94 15.66
CA GLN A 196 -6.05 -2.85 16.74
C GLN A 196 -5.05 -2.22 17.69
N TYR A 197 -5.12 -2.67 18.94
CA TYR A 197 -4.10 -2.34 19.92
C TYR A 197 -2.77 -3.01 19.58
N MET A 198 -1.70 -2.29 19.78
CA MET A 198 -0.32 -2.80 19.73
C MET A 198 0.46 -2.23 20.93
N PRO A 199 1.48 -2.97 21.45
CA PRO A 199 2.30 -2.45 22.53
C PRO A 199 2.91 -1.08 22.21
N ASP A 200 2.96 -0.21 23.21
CA ASP A 200 3.60 1.09 23.06
C ASP A 200 5.10 0.94 22.82
N VAL A 201 5.63 1.83 22.00
CA VAL A 201 7.06 1.94 21.73
C VAL A 201 7.48 3.38 21.98
N LYS A 202 8.71 3.56 22.48
CA LYS A 202 9.30 4.88 22.67
C LYS A 202 9.90 5.36 21.35
N GLN A 203 9.73 6.65 21.08
CA GLN A 203 10.46 7.34 20.03
C GLN A 203 11.94 7.36 20.33
#